data_0fc544ec44e9fb73fbea920b5e43dbaa
#
_entry.id   0fc544ec44e9fb73fbea920b5e43dbaa
#
_cell.length_a   1.000
_cell.length_b   1.000
_cell.length_c   1.000
_cell.angle_alpha   90.00
_cell.angle_beta   90.00
_cell.angle_gamma   90.00
#
_symmetry.space_group_name_H-M   'P 1'
#
loop_
_entity.id
_entity.type
_entity.pdbx_description
1 polymer ?
#
loop_
_entity_poly.entity_id
_entity_poly.type
_entity_poly.pdbx_seq_one_letter_code
_entity_poly.pdbx_strand_id
1 'polypeptide(L)'
;MIIKNYFAITLMCFFSLMATNTIALEVGDDGLHKTKWMQDTFKDLREDLEEANTEGKRLVLFFEQIGCIYCTKMHKEVFSKENISNYIENNFFVVQLNLHGDIEVTDFDGEVLPEKDMARKWGILFTPSIIFLPKQVKDDD
;
A
#
# COMPACT_ATOMS: atom_id res chain seq x y z
N MET A 1 -52.66 -14.79 -28.96
CA MET A 1 -51.43 -14.29 -29.61
C MET A 1 -50.71 -13.24 -28.77
N ILE A 2 -50.96 -13.12 -27.48
CA ILE A 2 -50.38 -12.11 -26.57
C ILE A 2 -49.32 -12.68 -25.60
N ILE A 3 -49.32 -13.97 -25.35
CA ILE A 3 -48.46 -14.61 -24.32
C ILE A 3 -47.00 -14.84 -24.81
N LYS A 4 -46.76 -14.85 -26.14
CA LYS A 4 -45.42 -15.09 -26.72
C LYS A 4 -44.43 -13.92 -26.54
N ASN A 5 -44.93 -12.69 -26.36
CA ASN A 5 -44.07 -11.52 -26.29
C ASN A 5 -43.51 -11.24 -24.88
N TYR A 6 -44.14 -11.74 -23.82
CA TYR A 6 -43.66 -11.50 -22.44
C TYR A 6 -42.48 -12.39 -22.07
N PHE A 7 -42.37 -13.57 -22.70
CA PHE A 7 -41.27 -14.50 -22.43
C PHE A 7 -39.92 -13.99 -23.01
N ALA A 8 -39.98 -13.28 -24.13
CA ALA A 8 -38.81 -12.69 -24.76
C ALA A 8 -38.28 -11.47 -23.98
N ILE A 9 -39.18 -10.67 -23.39
CA ILE A 9 -38.81 -9.46 -22.62
C ILE A 9 -38.23 -9.85 -21.27
N THR A 10 -38.68 -10.91 -20.61
CA THR A 10 -38.19 -11.38 -19.32
C THR A 10 -36.79 -11.97 -19.43
N LEU A 11 -36.44 -12.58 -20.57
CA LEU A 11 -35.09 -13.15 -20.79
C LEU A 11 -34.05 -12.06 -21.08
N MET A 12 -34.46 -10.91 -21.59
CA MET A 12 -33.53 -9.81 -21.93
C MET A 12 -33.15 -8.98 -20.70
N CYS A 13 -33.93 -8.98 -19.62
CA CYS A 13 -33.61 -8.27 -18.37
C CYS A 13 -32.63 -9.02 -17.45
N PHE A 14 -32.41 -10.33 -17.67
CA PHE A 14 -31.56 -11.13 -16.78
C PHE A 14 -30.05 -11.10 -17.16
N PHE A 15 -29.74 -10.48 -18.33
CA PHE A 15 -28.34 -10.47 -18.82
C PHE A 15 -27.55 -9.21 -18.45
N SER A 16 -28.11 -8.28 -17.67
CA SER A 16 -27.53 -6.93 -17.47
C SER A 16 -26.85 -6.71 -16.11
N LEU A 17 -26.59 -7.74 -15.30
CA LEU A 17 -26.00 -7.54 -13.96
C LEU A 17 -24.75 -8.40 -13.71
N MET A 18 -23.87 -8.53 -14.69
CA MET A 18 -22.48 -8.87 -14.40
C MET A 18 -21.66 -7.59 -14.40
N ALA A 19 -21.82 -6.77 -13.36
CA ALA A 19 -20.86 -5.72 -13.06
C ALA A 19 -19.55 -6.39 -12.69
N THR A 20 -18.61 -6.49 -13.63
CA THR A 20 -17.24 -6.83 -13.33
C THR A 20 -16.68 -5.68 -12.50
N ASN A 21 -16.51 -5.89 -11.19
CA ASN A 21 -15.74 -4.99 -10.34
C ASN A 21 -14.29 -5.05 -10.83
N THR A 22 -13.94 -4.19 -11.78
CA THR A 22 -12.55 -3.87 -12.05
C THR A 22 -12.06 -3.05 -10.86
N ILE A 23 -11.27 -3.66 -9.98
CA ILE A 23 -10.54 -2.93 -8.96
C ILE A 23 -9.53 -2.06 -9.71
N ALA A 24 -9.87 -0.77 -9.86
CA ALA A 24 -8.95 0.21 -10.40
C ALA A 24 -7.77 0.33 -9.43
N LEU A 25 -6.56 0.35 -9.96
CA LEU A 25 -5.38 0.63 -9.17
C LEU A 25 -5.46 2.08 -8.70
N GLU A 26 -5.56 2.29 -7.40
CA GLU A 26 -5.64 3.62 -6.82
C GLU A 26 -4.26 4.26 -6.79
N VAL A 27 -4.16 5.51 -7.25
CA VAL A 27 -2.96 6.35 -7.21
C VAL A 27 -3.33 7.63 -6.48
N GLY A 28 -2.54 7.98 -5.47
CA GLY A 28 -2.73 9.20 -4.70
C GLY A 28 -2.28 10.47 -5.44
N ASP A 29 -2.55 11.61 -4.86
CA ASP A 29 -2.12 12.93 -5.39
C ASP A 29 -0.60 13.06 -5.46
N ASP A 30 0.13 12.29 -4.64
CA ASP A 30 1.58 12.15 -4.62
C ASP A 30 2.13 11.29 -5.78
N GLY A 31 1.26 10.71 -6.62
CA GLY A 31 1.62 9.85 -7.75
C GLY A 31 2.04 8.43 -7.36
N LEU A 32 1.94 8.06 -6.10
CA LEU A 32 2.21 6.71 -5.62
C LEU A 32 0.93 5.87 -5.56
N HIS A 33 1.09 4.55 -5.63
CA HIS A 33 -0.04 3.63 -5.47
C HIS A 33 -0.56 3.67 -4.03
N LYS A 34 -1.88 3.53 -3.85
CA LYS A 34 -2.51 3.48 -2.53
C LYS A 34 -3.23 2.16 -2.32
N THR A 35 -3.23 1.71 -1.07
CA THR A 35 -4.01 0.56 -0.62
C THR A 35 -4.58 0.86 0.76
N LYS A 36 -5.67 0.19 1.12
CA LYS A 36 -6.38 0.41 2.39
C LYS A 36 -5.56 0.10 3.66
N TRP A 37 -4.50 -0.69 3.54
CA TRP A 37 -3.64 -1.11 4.65
C TRP A 37 -2.37 -0.26 4.80
N MET A 38 -2.12 0.69 3.90
CA MET A 38 -1.07 1.70 4.08
C MET A 38 -1.52 2.73 5.10
N GLN A 39 -0.63 3.06 6.03
CA GLN A 39 -0.89 4.03 7.07
C GLN A 39 -0.51 5.43 6.59
N ASP A 40 -1.36 6.40 6.90
CA ASP A 40 -1.08 7.81 6.69
C ASP A 40 -0.55 8.38 8.01
N THR A 41 0.76 8.54 8.11
CA THR A 41 1.45 8.97 9.33
C THR A 41 2.27 10.24 9.07
N PHE A 42 2.79 10.85 10.14
CA PHE A 42 3.76 11.95 10.03
C PHE A 42 5.18 11.47 9.70
N LYS A 43 5.36 10.15 9.51
CA LYS A 43 6.65 9.51 9.18
C LYS A 43 7.74 9.77 10.24
N ASP A 44 7.37 9.84 11.51
CA ASP A 44 8.29 9.64 12.62
C ASP A 44 8.37 8.12 12.88
N LEU A 45 9.47 7.51 12.47
CA LEU A 45 9.60 6.04 12.51
C LEU A 45 9.59 5.47 13.93
N ARG A 46 9.90 6.29 14.95
CA ARG A 46 9.83 5.89 16.36
C ARG A 46 8.36 5.82 16.82
N GLU A 47 7.56 6.85 16.46
CA GLU A 47 6.14 6.87 16.76
C GLU A 47 5.41 5.77 15.97
N ASP A 48 5.74 5.60 14.69
CA ASP A 48 5.17 4.54 13.85
C ASP A 48 5.48 3.15 14.42
N LEU A 49 6.69 2.92 14.96
CA LEU A 49 7.07 1.67 15.59
C LEU A 49 6.28 1.42 16.90
N GLU A 50 6.09 2.47 17.70
CA GLU A 50 5.31 2.39 18.94
C GLU A 50 3.83 2.08 18.64
N GLU A 51 3.26 2.75 17.65
CA GLU A 51 1.88 2.52 17.21
C GLU A 51 1.70 1.09 16.67
N ALA A 52 2.60 0.65 15.80
CA ALA A 52 2.61 -0.72 15.29
C ALA A 52 2.64 -1.76 16.42
N ASN A 53 3.50 -1.56 17.42
CA ASN A 53 3.58 -2.46 18.58
C ASN A 53 2.31 -2.44 19.42
N THR A 54 1.69 -1.28 19.61
CA THR A 54 0.43 -1.13 20.36
C THR A 54 -0.71 -1.88 19.66
N GLU A 55 -0.73 -1.86 18.32
CA GLU A 55 -1.68 -2.64 17.53
C GLU A 55 -1.33 -4.14 17.43
N GLY A 56 -0.22 -4.57 17.99
CA GLY A 56 0.26 -5.95 17.90
C GLY A 56 0.78 -6.31 16.50
N LYS A 57 1.03 -5.32 15.67
CA LYS A 57 1.55 -5.45 14.29
C LYS A 57 3.05 -5.24 14.25
N ARG A 58 3.64 -5.52 13.09
CA ARG A 58 5.04 -5.24 12.80
C ARG A 58 5.14 -4.05 11.84
N LEU A 59 6.00 -3.08 12.17
CA LEU A 59 6.27 -1.95 11.26
C LEU A 59 6.98 -2.44 10.00
N VAL A 60 6.50 -1.96 8.86
CA VAL A 60 7.07 -2.22 7.54
C VAL A 60 7.20 -0.91 6.78
N LEU A 61 8.39 -0.62 6.25
CA LEU A 61 8.60 0.49 5.34
C LEU A 61 8.53 -0.02 3.90
N PHE A 62 7.70 0.63 3.10
CA PHE A 62 7.49 0.27 1.70
C PHE A 62 7.93 1.42 0.79
N PHE A 63 9.09 1.25 0.15
CA PHE A 63 9.63 2.25 -0.77
C PHE A 63 9.10 2.03 -2.18
N GLU A 64 8.47 3.07 -2.71
CA GLU A 64 8.00 3.16 -4.09
C GLU A 64 8.56 4.41 -4.78
N GLN A 65 8.27 4.56 -6.06
CA GLN A 65 8.55 5.79 -6.82
C GLN A 65 7.50 5.99 -7.90
N ILE A 66 7.30 7.23 -8.31
CA ILE A 66 6.40 7.59 -9.42
C ILE A 66 6.87 6.89 -10.70
N GLY A 67 5.93 6.27 -11.44
CA GLY A 67 6.24 5.58 -12.69
C GLY A 67 6.94 4.23 -12.55
N CYS A 68 7.01 3.67 -11.35
CA CYS A 68 7.58 2.35 -11.09
C CYS A 68 6.74 1.23 -11.68
N ILE A 69 7.18 0.65 -12.80
CA ILE A 69 6.45 -0.45 -13.47
C ILE A 69 6.37 -1.72 -12.62
N TYR A 70 7.41 -2.02 -11.82
CA TYR A 70 7.42 -3.18 -10.93
C TYR A 70 6.53 -2.96 -9.70
N CYS A 71 6.41 -1.72 -9.20
CA CYS A 71 5.45 -1.37 -8.16
C CYS A 71 4.03 -1.57 -8.68
N THR A 72 3.71 -1.04 -9.88
CA THR A 72 2.42 -1.26 -10.54
C THR A 72 2.11 -2.75 -10.69
N LYS A 73 3.10 -3.55 -11.09
CA LYS A 73 2.93 -5.00 -11.23
C LYS A 73 2.65 -5.67 -9.87
N MET A 74 3.37 -5.29 -8.81
CA MET A 74 3.18 -5.80 -7.46
C MET A 74 1.77 -5.49 -6.95
N HIS A 75 1.29 -4.26 -7.13
CA HIS A 75 -0.07 -3.88 -6.76
C HIS A 75 -1.14 -4.68 -7.52
N LYS A 76 -0.96 -4.85 -8.84
CA LYS A 76 -1.92 -5.57 -9.68
C LYS A 76 -1.95 -7.08 -9.46
N GLU A 77 -0.80 -7.71 -9.26
CA GLU A 77 -0.67 -9.17 -9.28
C GLU A 77 -0.57 -9.79 -7.88
N VAL A 78 -0.14 -9.01 -6.88
CA VAL A 78 0.08 -9.48 -5.51
C VAL A 78 -0.90 -8.84 -4.54
N PHE A 79 -0.83 -7.52 -4.38
CA PHE A 79 -1.61 -6.80 -3.37
C PHE A 79 -3.10 -6.71 -3.67
N SER A 80 -3.51 -6.92 -4.93
CA SER A 80 -4.90 -7.05 -5.34
C SER A 80 -5.56 -8.35 -4.85
N LYS A 81 -4.78 -9.34 -4.43
CA LYS A 81 -5.32 -10.60 -3.90
C LYS A 81 -5.85 -10.39 -2.49
N GLU A 82 -7.14 -10.65 -2.31
CA GLU A 82 -7.84 -10.40 -1.04
C GLU A 82 -7.18 -11.09 0.17
N ASN A 83 -6.76 -12.35 0.01
CA ASN A 83 -6.08 -13.09 1.07
C ASN A 83 -4.73 -12.47 1.46
N ILE A 84 -3.99 -11.90 0.50
CA ILE A 84 -2.71 -11.21 0.75
C ILE A 84 -2.99 -9.85 1.40
N SER A 85 -3.89 -9.06 0.83
CA SER A 85 -4.28 -7.75 1.35
C SER A 85 -4.76 -7.86 2.80
N ASN A 86 -5.64 -8.81 3.11
CA ASN A 86 -6.13 -9.04 4.47
C ASN A 86 -5.02 -9.53 5.42
N TYR A 87 -4.09 -10.34 4.94
CA TYR A 87 -2.94 -10.77 5.73
C TYR A 87 -2.04 -9.59 6.09
N ILE A 88 -1.74 -8.71 5.13
CA ILE A 88 -0.94 -7.50 5.35
C ILE A 88 -1.65 -6.59 6.37
N GLU A 89 -2.91 -6.28 6.17
CA GLU A 89 -3.72 -5.41 7.03
C GLU A 89 -3.76 -5.88 8.49
N ASN A 90 -3.83 -7.19 8.71
CA ASN A 90 -3.94 -7.77 10.04
C ASN A 90 -2.60 -7.92 10.78
N ASN A 91 -1.46 -7.95 10.08
CA ASN A 91 -0.18 -8.29 10.68
C ASN A 91 0.87 -7.18 10.60
N PHE A 92 0.69 -6.21 9.70
CA PHE A 92 1.69 -5.19 9.46
C PHE A 92 1.11 -3.78 9.55
N PHE A 93 1.90 -2.88 10.07
CA PHE A 93 1.72 -1.43 10.02
C PHE A 93 2.63 -0.92 8.91
N VAL A 94 2.07 -0.56 7.77
CA VAL A 94 2.85 -0.28 6.57
C VAL A 94 2.92 1.21 6.30
N VAL A 95 4.11 1.78 6.36
CA VAL A 95 4.39 3.19 6.02
C VAL A 95 5.03 3.25 4.64
N GLN A 96 4.40 3.99 3.73
CA GLN A 96 4.89 4.20 2.37
C GLN A 96 5.85 5.38 2.30
N LEU A 97 6.98 5.18 1.63
CA LEU A 97 8.00 6.20 1.39
C LEU A 97 8.31 6.29 -0.11
N ASN A 98 8.51 7.53 -0.59
CA ASN A 98 8.91 7.79 -1.97
C ASN A 98 10.43 7.84 -2.08
N LEU A 99 11.01 6.95 -2.90
CA LEU A 99 12.47 6.90 -3.14
C LEU A 99 13.06 8.25 -3.57
N HIS A 100 12.27 9.11 -4.20
CA HIS A 100 12.67 10.43 -4.68
C HIS A 100 11.88 11.58 -4.05
N GLY A 101 11.18 11.30 -2.94
CA GLY A 101 10.32 12.27 -2.27
C GLY A 101 11.07 13.28 -1.43
N ASP A 102 10.38 14.38 -1.14
CA ASP A 102 10.88 15.49 -0.34
C ASP A 102 10.15 15.64 1.00
N ILE A 103 9.22 14.73 1.33
CA ILE A 103 8.54 14.73 2.63
C ILE A 103 9.57 14.38 3.70
N GLU A 104 9.53 15.09 4.83
CA GLU A 104 10.41 14.81 5.95
C GLU A 104 10.04 13.48 6.62
N VAL A 105 11.07 12.72 6.97
CA VAL A 105 11.00 11.47 7.73
C VAL A 105 11.94 11.61 8.93
N THR A 106 11.46 11.28 10.12
CA THR A 106 12.29 11.21 11.32
C THR A 106 12.74 9.77 11.53
N ASP A 107 14.04 9.55 11.54
CA ASP A 107 14.66 8.24 11.75
C ASP A 107 14.66 7.83 13.24
N PHE A 108 15.04 6.61 13.54
CA PHE A 108 15.13 6.07 14.91
C PHE A 108 16.14 6.80 15.79
N ASP A 109 17.22 7.32 15.22
CA ASP A 109 18.21 8.15 15.92
C ASP A 109 17.75 9.61 16.12
N GLY A 110 16.58 9.97 15.59
CA GLY A 110 16.00 11.32 15.66
C GLY A 110 16.45 12.25 14.54
N GLU A 111 17.26 11.79 13.60
CA GLU A 111 17.62 12.58 12.43
C GLU A 111 16.40 12.78 11.53
N VAL A 112 16.20 14.03 11.06
CA VAL A 112 15.12 14.38 10.15
C VAL A 112 15.69 14.60 8.77
N LEU A 113 15.26 13.80 7.79
CA LEU A 113 15.71 13.85 6.42
C LEU A 113 14.54 13.78 5.44
N PRO A 114 14.65 14.39 4.24
CA PRO A 114 13.72 14.10 3.15
C PRO A 114 13.73 12.60 2.80
N GLU A 115 12.59 12.05 2.36
CA GLU A 115 12.45 10.63 1.99
C GLU A 115 13.60 10.10 1.10
N LYS A 116 14.02 10.90 0.11
CA LYS A 116 15.13 10.55 -0.79
C LYS A 116 16.47 10.43 -0.10
N ASP A 117 16.70 11.23 0.93
CA ASP A 117 17.97 11.21 1.70
C ASP A 117 17.90 10.11 2.75
N MET A 118 16.74 9.87 3.35
CA MET A 118 16.47 8.73 4.20
C MET A 118 16.69 7.41 3.45
N ALA A 119 16.17 7.29 2.23
CA ALA A 119 16.42 6.13 1.38
C ALA A 119 17.92 5.88 1.14
N ARG A 120 18.70 6.93 0.90
CA ARG A 120 20.17 6.81 0.74
C ARG A 120 20.85 6.37 2.03
N LYS A 121 20.46 6.97 3.18
CA LYS A 121 20.98 6.58 4.51
C LYS A 121 20.77 5.10 4.77
N TRP A 122 19.60 4.58 4.41
CA TRP A 122 19.22 3.17 4.59
C TRP A 122 19.66 2.25 3.45
N GLY A 123 20.42 2.76 2.46
CA GLY A 123 20.93 1.98 1.34
C GLY A 123 19.86 1.46 0.38
N ILE A 124 18.71 2.11 0.31
CA ILE A 124 17.63 1.76 -0.61
C ILE A 124 17.94 2.37 -1.98
N LEU A 125 18.18 1.51 -2.98
CA LEU A 125 18.64 1.93 -4.31
C LEU A 125 17.61 1.72 -5.42
N PHE A 126 16.55 0.97 -5.18
CA PHE A 126 15.54 0.62 -6.19
C PHE A 126 14.18 0.35 -5.55
N THR A 127 13.15 0.33 -6.38
CA THR A 127 11.76 0.06 -5.98
C THR A 127 11.14 -1.06 -6.82
N PRO A 128 10.18 -1.80 -6.24
CA PRO A 128 9.74 -1.71 -4.86
C PRO A 128 10.77 -2.30 -3.89
N SER A 129 10.97 -1.68 -2.73
CA SER A 129 11.74 -2.24 -1.62
C SER A 129 10.86 -2.31 -0.37
N ILE A 130 10.96 -3.42 0.36
CA ILE A 130 10.16 -3.67 1.56
C ILE A 130 11.11 -4.00 2.70
N ILE A 131 11.05 -3.19 3.77
CA ILE A 131 11.87 -3.35 4.97
C ILE A 131 10.97 -3.76 6.12
N PHE A 132 11.23 -4.92 6.70
CA PHE A 132 10.56 -5.41 7.89
C PHE A 132 11.36 -5.05 9.12
N LEU A 133 10.80 -4.25 10.02
CA LEU A 133 11.49 -3.81 11.21
C LEU A 133 11.30 -4.75 12.39
N PRO A 134 12.29 -4.87 13.30
CA PRO A 134 12.10 -5.57 14.56
C PRO A 134 11.10 -4.83 15.44
N LYS A 135 10.62 -5.49 16.52
CA LYS A 135 9.75 -4.84 17.52
C LYS A 135 10.47 -3.74 18.32
N GLN A 136 11.76 -3.80 18.37
CA GLN A 136 12.64 -2.83 19.02
C GLN A 136 13.84 -2.59 18.12
N VAL A 137 14.12 -1.34 17.83
CA VAL A 137 15.33 -0.89 17.16
C VAL A 137 16.31 -0.46 18.25
N LYS A 138 17.55 -0.93 18.20
CA LYS A 138 18.61 -0.55 19.12
C LYS A 138 19.48 0.52 18.47
N ASP A 139 20.19 1.27 19.29
CA ASP A 139 21.03 2.38 18.84
C ASP A 139 22.18 1.95 17.90
N ASP A 140 22.47 0.65 17.82
CA ASP A 140 23.53 0.03 17.02
C ASP A 140 23.00 -0.81 15.83
N ASP A 141 21.69 -0.78 15.57
CA ASP A 141 21.04 -1.51 14.47
C ASP A 141 21.07 -0.75 13.14
#